data_b69ba0643f50ae2439add51284ba863f
#
_entry.id   b69ba0643f50ae2439add51284ba863f
#
_cell.length_a   1.000
_cell.length_b   1.000
_cell.length_c   1.000
_cell.angle_alpha   90.00
_cell.angle_beta   90.00
_cell.angle_gamma   90.00
#
_symmetry.space_group_name_H-M   'P 1'
#
loop_
_entity.id
_entity.type
_entity.pdbx_description
1 polymer ?
#
loop_
_entity_poly.entity_id
_entity_poly.type
_entity_poly.pdbx_seq_one_letter_code
_entity_poly.pdbx_strand_id
1 'polypeptide(L)'
;GYLPEGAPSYGDMTTLDFLRFVGEIRGYRGDELVQRVGRVLAEVELGAVALQKIETLSKGFKRRVGLAQAIMHDPKVLILDEPTDGLDPNQKQHVRELIKNLARDKIVIISTHILEEVSAVCTRAVIIANGRLVADGTPAELEASSKYHQAVNVRLTQPLELGGHLESLADVAGIEVDAEDRLSLRILAQAGKSIYSQVAKIAQEQNWPIAEMTVARGQLEDVFKQVTAGGARRG
;
A
#
# COMPACT_ATOMS: atom_id res chain seq x y z
N GLY A 1 6.93 -16.66 -11.44
CA GLY A 1 5.66 -17.07 -10.87
C GLY A 1 4.61 -15.98 -11.02
N TYR A 2 3.34 -16.37 -11.15
CA TYR A 2 2.24 -15.43 -11.34
C TYR A 2 1.03 -15.83 -10.50
N LEU A 3 0.54 -14.90 -9.70
CA LEU A 3 -0.73 -14.96 -9.00
C LEU A 3 -1.69 -13.96 -9.66
N PRO A 4 -2.65 -14.40 -10.48
CA PRO A 4 -3.66 -13.51 -11.05
C PRO A 4 -4.68 -13.07 -9.99
N GLU A 5 -5.37 -11.97 -10.27
CA GLU A 5 -6.52 -11.51 -9.48
C GLU A 5 -7.53 -12.65 -9.29
N GLY A 6 -8.18 -12.72 -8.12
CA GLY A 6 -9.14 -13.77 -7.80
C GLY A 6 -8.52 -15.13 -7.42
N ALA A 7 -7.22 -15.37 -7.64
CA ALA A 7 -6.54 -16.64 -7.38
C ALA A 7 -7.32 -17.86 -7.95
N PRO A 8 -7.52 -17.92 -9.28
CA PRO A 8 -8.31 -18.98 -9.91
C PRO A 8 -7.74 -20.37 -9.60
N SER A 9 -8.62 -21.30 -9.28
CA SER A 9 -8.29 -22.67 -8.90
C SER A 9 -9.48 -23.60 -9.20
N TYR A 10 -9.23 -24.90 -9.15
CA TYR A 10 -10.32 -25.89 -9.28
C TYR A 10 -10.93 -26.11 -7.90
N GLY A 11 -12.13 -25.56 -7.69
CA GLY A 11 -12.81 -25.52 -6.38
C GLY A 11 -13.17 -26.88 -5.81
N ASP A 12 -13.46 -27.85 -6.67
CA ASP A 12 -13.82 -29.24 -6.34
C ASP A 12 -12.62 -30.10 -5.91
N MET A 13 -11.38 -29.66 -6.21
CA MET A 13 -10.18 -30.35 -5.78
C MET A 13 -9.84 -29.99 -4.31
N THR A 14 -9.14 -30.90 -3.62
CA THR A 14 -8.48 -30.54 -2.37
C THR A 14 -7.26 -29.64 -2.64
N THR A 15 -6.84 -28.87 -1.64
CA THR A 15 -5.61 -28.06 -1.74
C THR A 15 -4.41 -28.89 -2.17
N LEU A 16 -4.24 -30.08 -1.57
CA LEU A 16 -3.17 -30.99 -1.89
C LEU A 16 -3.23 -31.51 -3.33
N ASP A 17 -4.41 -31.96 -3.79
CA ASP A 17 -4.58 -32.49 -5.14
C ASP A 17 -4.35 -31.40 -6.20
N PHE A 18 -4.85 -30.21 -5.96
CA PHE A 18 -4.60 -29.05 -6.83
C PHE A 18 -3.10 -28.73 -6.96
N LEU A 19 -2.36 -28.69 -5.84
CA LEU A 19 -0.94 -28.41 -5.89
C LEU A 19 -0.14 -29.53 -6.54
N ARG A 20 -0.53 -30.81 -6.35
CA ARG A 20 0.04 -31.95 -7.08
C ARG A 20 -0.20 -31.82 -8.58
N PHE A 21 -1.44 -31.54 -8.98
CA PHE A 21 -1.80 -31.32 -10.38
C PHE A 21 -0.96 -30.20 -11.02
N VAL A 22 -0.82 -29.05 -10.34
CA VAL A 22 0.01 -27.94 -10.81
C VAL A 22 1.48 -28.37 -10.97
N GLY A 23 2.01 -29.11 -10.01
CA GLY A 23 3.37 -29.64 -10.08
C GLY A 23 3.54 -30.62 -11.23
N GLU A 24 2.56 -31.49 -11.47
CA GLU A 24 2.59 -32.45 -12.59
C GLU A 24 2.55 -31.79 -13.97
N ILE A 25 1.73 -30.71 -14.13
CA ILE A 25 1.70 -29.92 -15.38
C ILE A 25 3.07 -29.28 -15.63
N ARG A 26 3.78 -28.86 -14.58
CA ARG A 26 5.13 -28.31 -14.66
C ARG A 26 6.23 -29.35 -14.90
N GLY A 27 5.86 -30.64 -15.01
CA GLY A 27 6.76 -31.74 -15.33
C GLY A 27 7.36 -32.44 -14.10
N TYR A 28 7.05 -32.03 -12.87
CA TYR A 28 7.56 -32.69 -11.67
C TYR A 28 6.86 -34.05 -11.44
N ARG A 29 7.62 -35.04 -10.95
CA ARG A 29 7.15 -36.41 -10.72
C ARG A 29 7.81 -37.00 -9.47
N GLY A 30 7.22 -38.09 -8.94
CA GLY A 30 7.78 -38.87 -7.85
C GLY A 30 8.15 -38.05 -6.63
N ASP A 31 9.33 -38.30 -6.07
CA ASP A 31 9.83 -37.66 -4.85
C ASP A 31 10.02 -36.16 -4.99
N GLU A 32 10.41 -35.69 -6.17
CA GLU A 32 10.55 -34.24 -6.43
C GLU A 32 9.21 -33.53 -6.30
N LEU A 33 8.14 -34.08 -6.86
CA LEU A 33 6.78 -33.55 -6.75
C LEU A 33 6.35 -33.47 -5.27
N VAL A 34 6.56 -34.56 -4.52
CA VAL A 34 6.19 -34.64 -3.09
C VAL A 34 6.95 -33.58 -2.28
N GLN A 35 8.26 -33.45 -2.49
CA GLN A 35 9.07 -32.44 -1.80
C GLN A 35 8.63 -31.01 -2.12
N ARG A 36 8.36 -30.68 -3.39
CA ARG A 36 7.93 -29.36 -3.81
C ARG A 36 6.55 -29.00 -3.22
N VAL A 37 5.61 -29.93 -3.28
CA VAL A 37 4.27 -29.74 -2.68
C VAL A 37 4.38 -29.55 -1.17
N GLY A 38 5.15 -30.40 -0.49
CA GLY A 38 5.37 -30.27 0.95
C GLY A 38 6.00 -28.91 1.33
N ARG A 39 7.00 -28.46 0.55
CA ARG A 39 7.65 -27.17 0.73
C ARG A 39 6.64 -26.02 0.61
N VAL A 40 5.87 -25.94 -0.48
CA VAL A 40 4.95 -24.80 -0.67
C VAL A 40 3.80 -24.81 0.32
N LEU A 41 3.29 -25.99 0.74
CA LEU A 41 2.29 -26.10 1.81
C LEU A 41 2.80 -25.52 3.14
N ALA A 42 4.06 -25.76 3.46
CA ALA A 42 4.70 -25.22 4.67
C ALA A 42 4.95 -23.71 4.53
N GLU A 43 5.50 -23.26 3.40
CA GLU A 43 5.92 -21.88 3.14
C GLU A 43 4.74 -20.89 3.20
N VAL A 44 3.54 -21.30 2.75
CA VAL A 44 2.34 -20.46 2.81
C VAL A 44 1.30 -20.97 3.85
N GLU A 45 1.71 -21.84 4.76
CA GLU A 45 0.93 -22.31 5.92
C GLU A 45 -0.43 -22.91 5.56
N LEU A 46 -0.46 -23.82 4.58
CA LEU A 46 -1.66 -24.51 4.13
C LEU A 46 -1.84 -25.91 4.75
N GLY A 47 -0.92 -26.36 5.62
CA GLY A 47 -0.93 -27.72 6.18
C GLY A 47 -2.28 -28.12 6.81
N ALA A 48 -2.89 -27.25 7.61
CA ALA A 48 -4.17 -27.52 8.29
C ALA A 48 -5.35 -27.69 7.33
N VAL A 49 -5.27 -27.15 6.10
CA VAL A 49 -6.35 -27.20 5.10
C VAL A 49 -5.97 -28.02 3.86
N ALA A 50 -4.87 -28.78 3.90
CA ALA A 50 -4.35 -29.53 2.76
C ALA A 50 -5.36 -30.49 2.14
N LEU A 51 -6.19 -31.12 2.98
CA LEU A 51 -7.19 -32.10 2.58
C LEU A 51 -8.60 -31.49 2.40
N GLN A 52 -8.75 -30.17 2.59
CA GLN A 52 -10.03 -29.49 2.38
C GLN A 52 -10.21 -29.08 0.92
N LYS A 53 -11.45 -29.13 0.43
CA LYS A 53 -11.80 -28.64 -0.90
C LYS A 53 -11.60 -27.13 -0.96
N ILE A 54 -11.00 -26.65 -2.05
CA ILE A 54 -10.69 -25.23 -2.22
C ILE A 54 -11.95 -24.35 -2.18
N GLU A 55 -13.07 -24.79 -2.74
CA GLU A 55 -14.33 -24.04 -2.70
C GLU A 55 -14.79 -23.70 -1.28
N THR A 56 -14.51 -24.56 -0.29
CA THR A 56 -14.91 -24.42 1.11
C THR A 56 -13.97 -23.52 1.93
N LEU A 57 -12.83 -23.13 1.36
CA LEU A 57 -11.84 -22.31 2.04
C LEU A 57 -12.27 -20.85 2.12
N SER A 58 -11.78 -20.14 3.16
CA SER A 58 -11.89 -18.68 3.23
C SER A 58 -11.13 -18.02 2.07
N LYS A 59 -11.47 -16.77 1.75
CA LYS A 59 -10.76 -15.99 0.73
C LYS A 59 -9.25 -15.94 1.00
N GLY A 60 -8.81 -15.76 2.25
CA GLY A 60 -7.40 -15.75 2.62
C GLY A 60 -6.70 -17.08 2.33
N PHE A 61 -7.32 -18.21 2.64
CA PHE A 61 -6.76 -19.50 2.28
C PHE A 61 -6.73 -19.73 0.76
N LYS A 62 -7.75 -19.32 0.02
CA LYS A 62 -7.74 -19.38 -1.47
C LYS A 62 -6.59 -18.55 -2.05
N ARG A 63 -6.31 -17.35 -1.50
CA ARG A 63 -5.13 -16.55 -1.89
C ARG A 63 -3.82 -17.29 -1.66
N ARG A 64 -3.67 -17.93 -0.49
CA ARG A 64 -2.48 -18.74 -0.19
C ARG A 64 -2.33 -19.94 -1.12
N VAL A 65 -3.42 -20.59 -1.51
CA VAL A 65 -3.39 -21.67 -2.53
C VAL A 65 -2.86 -21.12 -3.87
N GLY A 66 -3.36 -19.97 -4.31
CA GLY A 66 -2.85 -19.29 -5.50
C GLY A 66 -1.36 -18.91 -5.39
N LEU A 67 -0.94 -18.43 -4.21
CA LEU A 67 0.46 -18.12 -3.94
C LEU A 67 1.33 -19.38 -3.96
N ALA A 68 0.87 -20.49 -3.34
CA ALA A 68 1.55 -21.80 -3.38
C ALA A 68 1.82 -22.27 -4.81
N GLN A 69 0.81 -22.18 -5.69
CA GLN A 69 0.99 -22.53 -7.10
C GLN A 69 2.00 -21.62 -7.81
N ALA A 70 1.99 -20.32 -7.48
CA ALA A 70 2.91 -19.35 -8.11
C ALA A 70 4.37 -19.60 -7.75
N ILE A 71 4.64 -20.09 -6.52
CA ILE A 71 6.00 -20.36 -6.03
C ILE A 71 6.45 -21.82 -6.19
N MET A 72 5.62 -22.71 -6.70
CA MET A 72 5.87 -24.17 -6.84
C MET A 72 7.18 -24.49 -7.52
N HIS A 73 7.54 -23.76 -8.57
CA HIS A 73 8.74 -23.97 -9.39
C HIS A 73 9.93 -23.14 -8.95
N ASP A 74 9.85 -22.53 -7.76
CA ASP A 74 10.88 -21.67 -7.17
C ASP A 74 11.37 -20.55 -8.11
N PRO A 75 10.47 -19.66 -8.54
CA PRO A 75 10.81 -18.60 -9.49
C PRO A 75 11.70 -17.54 -8.84
N LYS A 76 12.57 -16.92 -9.64
CA LYS A 76 13.34 -15.73 -9.23
C LYS A 76 12.49 -14.45 -9.21
N VAL A 77 11.45 -14.40 -10.03
CA VAL A 77 10.53 -13.27 -10.15
C VAL A 77 9.10 -13.75 -9.88
N LEU A 78 8.40 -13.06 -9.03
CA LEU A 78 7.01 -13.32 -8.64
C LEU A 78 6.16 -12.09 -8.95
N ILE A 79 5.12 -12.27 -9.75
CA ILE A 79 4.15 -11.24 -10.10
C ILE A 79 2.86 -11.56 -9.36
N LEU A 80 2.37 -10.63 -8.55
CA LEU A 80 1.17 -10.76 -7.72
C LEU A 80 0.17 -9.67 -8.11
N ASP A 81 -1.00 -10.10 -8.58
CA ASP A 81 -2.06 -9.20 -9.00
C ASP A 81 -3.12 -9.12 -7.90
N GLU A 82 -3.27 -7.94 -7.29
CA GLU A 82 -4.18 -7.66 -6.17
C GLU A 82 -4.12 -8.75 -5.07
N PRO A 83 -2.94 -9.04 -4.49
CA PRO A 83 -2.76 -10.22 -3.64
C PRO A 83 -3.57 -10.19 -2.34
N THR A 84 -4.03 -9.04 -1.89
CA THR A 84 -4.76 -8.85 -0.62
C THR A 84 -6.17 -8.33 -0.82
N ASP A 85 -6.64 -8.20 -2.07
CA ASP A 85 -7.98 -7.71 -2.34
C ASP A 85 -9.07 -8.61 -1.73
N GLY A 86 -10.08 -7.96 -1.14
CA GLY A 86 -11.22 -8.64 -0.52
C GLY A 86 -10.91 -9.42 0.76
N LEU A 87 -9.73 -9.23 1.36
CA LEU A 87 -9.35 -9.84 2.63
C LEU A 87 -9.64 -8.90 3.82
N ASP A 88 -9.98 -9.49 4.97
CA ASP A 88 -10.07 -8.76 6.23
C ASP A 88 -8.68 -8.29 6.72
N PRO A 89 -8.58 -7.34 7.68
CA PRO A 89 -7.31 -6.79 8.13
C PRO A 89 -6.30 -7.84 8.62
N ASN A 90 -6.75 -8.88 9.33
CA ASN A 90 -5.87 -9.93 9.85
C ASN A 90 -5.32 -10.80 8.71
N GLN A 91 -6.17 -11.15 7.76
CA GLN A 91 -5.77 -11.91 6.58
C GLN A 91 -4.82 -11.10 5.68
N LYS A 92 -5.07 -9.79 5.51
CA LYS A 92 -4.14 -8.88 4.80
C LYS A 92 -2.77 -8.87 5.45
N GLN A 93 -2.71 -8.68 6.76
CA GLN A 93 -1.43 -8.66 7.48
C GLN A 93 -0.67 -9.97 7.28
N HIS A 94 -1.35 -11.09 7.37
CA HIS A 94 -0.74 -12.41 7.18
C HIS A 94 -0.17 -12.60 5.75
N VAL A 95 -0.94 -12.22 4.71
CA VAL A 95 -0.46 -12.30 3.32
C VAL A 95 0.71 -11.32 3.08
N ARG A 96 0.68 -10.12 3.67
CA ARG A 96 1.80 -9.15 3.63
C ARG A 96 3.09 -9.75 4.22
N GLU A 97 2.99 -10.47 5.33
CA GLU A 97 4.15 -11.15 5.95
C GLU A 97 4.71 -12.27 5.07
N LEU A 98 3.84 -13.08 4.47
CA LEU A 98 4.25 -14.10 3.50
C LEU A 98 4.98 -13.48 2.29
N ILE A 99 4.44 -12.40 1.72
CA ILE A 99 5.07 -11.68 0.61
C ILE A 99 6.44 -11.12 1.03
N LYS A 100 6.57 -10.51 2.20
CA LYS A 100 7.85 -10.00 2.72
C LYS A 100 8.89 -11.12 2.89
N ASN A 101 8.47 -12.29 3.35
CA ASN A 101 9.36 -13.44 3.49
C ASN A 101 9.84 -13.94 2.12
N LEU A 102 8.94 -14.03 1.13
CA LEU A 102 9.29 -14.41 -0.24
C LEU A 102 10.23 -13.39 -0.92
N ALA A 103 10.05 -12.10 -0.60
CA ALA A 103 10.87 -11.01 -1.17
C ALA A 103 12.33 -10.98 -0.66
N ARG A 104 12.71 -11.83 0.31
CA ARG A 104 14.10 -11.94 0.77
C ARG A 104 15.03 -12.52 -0.32
N ASP A 105 14.51 -13.45 -1.12
CA ASP A 105 15.27 -14.19 -2.10
C ASP A 105 14.74 -14.02 -3.53
N LYS A 106 13.64 -13.28 -3.71
CA LYS A 106 12.93 -13.14 -4.99
C LYS A 106 12.62 -11.66 -5.28
N ILE A 107 12.56 -11.33 -6.54
CA ILE A 107 11.97 -10.06 -6.99
C ILE A 107 10.46 -10.24 -6.97
N VAL A 108 9.76 -9.44 -6.18
CA VAL A 108 8.29 -9.47 -6.10
C VAL A 108 7.74 -8.19 -6.71
N ILE A 109 6.89 -8.34 -7.72
CA ILE A 109 6.16 -7.25 -8.38
C ILE A 109 4.69 -7.39 -7.97
N ILE A 110 4.14 -6.34 -7.38
CA ILE A 110 2.75 -6.30 -6.92
C ILE A 110 2.01 -5.23 -7.73
N SER A 111 0.90 -5.60 -8.37
CA SER A 111 -0.10 -4.63 -8.80
C SER A 111 -1.13 -4.46 -7.70
N THR A 112 -1.45 -3.24 -7.33
CA THR A 112 -2.50 -2.93 -6.35
C THR A 112 -3.07 -1.54 -6.56
N HIS A 113 -4.35 -1.38 -6.25
CA HIS A 113 -5.01 -0.08 -6.15
C HIS A 113 -5.08 0.42 -4.69
N ILE A 114 -4.60 -0.37 -3.73
CA ILE A 114 -4.61 -0.07 -2.29
C ILE A 114 -3.27 0.57 -1.91
N LEU A 115 -3.25 1.90 -1.85
CA LEU A 115 -2.03 2.67 -1.62
C LEU A 115 -1.38 2.42 -0.25
N GLU A 116 -2.18 2.08 0.77
CA GLU A 116 -1.68 1.65 2.08
C GLU A 116 -0.76 0.41 1.98
N GLU A 117 -1.04 -0.49 1.03
CA GLU A 117 -0.21 -1.68 0.83
C GLU A 117 1.16 -1.36 0.26
N VAL A 118 1.21 -0.34 -0.61
CA VAL A 118 2.48 0.13 -1.18
C VAL A 118 3.43 0.54 -0.05
N SER A 119 2.97 1.38 0.87
CA SER A 119 3.79 1.82 2.03
C SER A 119 4.11 0.67 2.99
N ALA A 120 3.22 -0.33 3.11
CA ALA A 120 3.38 -1.45 4.05
C ALA A 120 4.34 -2.54 3.58
N VAL A 121 4.45 -2.80 2.26
CA VAL A 121 5.12 -4.00 1.72
C VAL A 121 6.20 -3.66 0.70
N CYS A 122 6.05 -2.58 -0.09
CA CYS A 122 6.92 -2.28 -1.22
C CYS A 122 8.16 -1.48 -0.80
N THR A 123 9.30 -1.78 -1.41
CA THR A 123 10.54 -0.98 -1.30
C THR A 123 10.63 0.09 -2.38
N ARG A 124 9.90 -0.08 -3.48
CA ARG A 124 9.81 0.85 -4.60
C ARG A 124 8.41 0.79 -5.18
N ALA A 125 7.88 1.92 -5.61
CA ALA A 125 6.58 2.01 -6.24
C ALA A 125 6.65 2.80 -7.55
N VAL A 126 5.82 2.39 -8.49
CA VAL A 126 5.67 3.02 -9.80
C VAL A 126 4.19 3.34 -9.99
N ILE A 127 3.87 4.59 -10.29
CA ILE A 127 2.49 4.98 -10.61
C ILE A 127 2.36 5.12 -12.12
N ILE A 128 1.39 4.40 -12.68
CA ILE A 128 1.06 4.42 -14.10
C ILE A 128 -0.31 5.07 -14.27
N ALA A 129 -0.40 6.08 -15.12
CA ALA A 129 -1.66 6.71 -15.50
C ALA A 129 -1.69 6.99 -17.01
N ASN A 130 -2.83 6.70 -17.65
CA ASN A 130 -3.01 6.89 -19.10
C ASN A 130 -1.90 6.24 -19.96
N GLY A 131 -1.46 5.03 -19.57
CA GLY A 131 -0.41 4.29 -20.27
C GLY A 131 1.00 4.88 -20.12
N ARG A 132 1.22 5.82 -19.20
CA ARG A 132 2.52 6.46 -18.95
C ARG A 132 2.93 6.30 -17.50
N LEU A 133 4.24 6.18 -17.29
CA LEU A 133 4.85 6.23 -15.98
C LEU A 133 4.85 7.69 -15.52
N VAL A 134 4.13 7.97 -14.43
CA VAL A 134 3.93 9.34 -13.91
C VAL A 134 4.68 9.59 -12.59
N ALA A 135 5.01 8.53 -11.85
CA ALA A 135 5.86 8.62 -10.67
C ALA A 135 6.62 7.30 -10.46
N ASP A 136 7.83 7.40 -9.91
CA ASP A 136 8.71 6.27 -9.63
C ASP A 136 9.64 6.64 -8.47
N GLY A 137 9.67 5.85 -7.41
CA GLY A 137 10.49 6.10 -6.23
C GLY A 137 10.15 5.14 -5.09
N THR A 138 10.80 5.34 -3.95
CA THR A 138 10.40 4.69 -2.71
C THR A 138 9.06 5.25 -2.22
N PRO A 139 8.27 4.50 -1.44
CA PRO A 139 7.04 5.03 -0.84
C PRO A 139 7.27 6.36 -0.09
N ALA A 140 8.36 6.46 0.68
CA ALA A 140 8.71 7.65 1.43
C ALA A 140 9.03 8.87 0.53
N GLU A 141 9.74 8.67 -0.59
CA GLU A 141 10.00 9.74 -1.57
C GLU A 141 8.71 10.19 -2.25
N LEU A 142 7.84 9.26 -2.59
CA LEU A 142 6.54 9.58 -3.17
C LEU A 142 5.65 10.35 -2.18
N GLU A 143 5.55 9.90 -0.92
CA GLU A 143 4.83 10.62 0.15
C GLU A 143 5.39 12.03 0.37
N ALA A 144 6.72 12.18 0.31
CA ALA A 144 7.37 13.49 0.42
C ALA A 144 7.06 14.45 -0.75
N SER A 145 6.60 13.92 -1.90
CA SER A 145 6.16 14.73 -3.04
C SER A 145 4.72 15.24 -2.91
N SER A 146 3.96 14.80 -1.90
CA SER A 146 2.62 15.31 -1.62
C SER A 146 2.67 16.79 -1.25
N LYS A 147 1.73 17.58 -1.76
CA LYS A 147 1.57 19.00 -1.36
C LYS A 147 1.30 19.18 0.14
N TYR A 148 0.87 18.11 0.80
CA TYR A 148 0.60 18.10 2.24
C TYR A 148 1.81 17.62 3.07
N HIS A 149 2.91 17.21 2.43
CA HIS A 149 4.10 16.83 3.17
C HIS A 149 4.64 18.02 3.97
N GLN A 150 4.93 17.80 5.28
CA GLN A 150 5.33 18.85 6.22
C GLN A 150 4.29 19.96 6.45
N ALA A 151 3.06 19.81 5.96
CA ALA A 151 1.99 20.73 6.32
C ALA A 151 1.69 20.67 7.82
N VAL A 152 1.31 21.78 8.42
CA VAL A 152 0.91 21.87 9.82
C VAL A 152 -0.63 21.90 9.89
N ASN A 153 -1.21 20.84 10.43
CA ASN A 153 -2.62 20.80 10.75
C ASN A 153 -2.83 21.46 12.13
N VAL A 154 -3.72 22.43 12.20
CA VAL A 154 -4.07 23.11 13.43
C VAL A 154 -5.57 22.98 13.64
N ARG A 155 -5.99 22.48 14.80
CA ARG A 155 -7.35 22.49 15.25
C ARG A 155 -7.50 23.52 16.36
N LEU A 156 -8.44 24.44 16.16
CA LEU A 156 -8.73 25.52 17.09
C LEU A 156 -9.88 25.13 18.02
N THR A 157 -9.96 25.75 19.19
CA THR A 157 -11.11 25.63 20.12
C THR A 157 -12.22 26.64 19.83
N GLN A 158 -11.89 27.73 19.10
CA GLN A 158 -12.81 28.76 18.67
C GLN A 158 -12.32 29.39 17.36
N PRO A 159 -13.19 29.99 16.56
CA PRO A 159 -12.80 30.64 15.31
C PRO A 159 -11.73 31.70 15.53
N LEU A 160 -10.74 31.73 14.62
CA LEU A 160 -9.66 32.69 14.60
C LEU A 160 -9.65 33.42 13.26
N GLU A 161 -9.59 34.75 13.29
CA GLU A 161 -9.27 35.51 12.08
C GLU A 161 -7.76 35.41 11.83
N LEU A 162 -7.39 34.64 10.82
CA LEU A 162 -6.03 34.48 10.38
C LEU A 162 -5.59 35.80 9.73
N GLY A 163 -4.93 36.66 10.48
CA GLY A 163 -4.30 37.83 9.89
C GLY A 163 -3.20 37.41 8.90
N GLY A 164 -2.88 38.23 7.90
CA GLY A 164 -1.93 37.94 6.82
C GLY A 164 -0.48 37.60 7.23
N HIS A 165 -0.20 37.43 8.52
CA HIS A 165 1.10 37.09 9.06
C HIS A 165 1.61 35.70 8.67
N LEU A 166 0.71 34.71 8.46
CA LEU A 166 1.12 33.37 8.01
C LEU A 166 1.49 33.35 6.53
N GLU A 167 0.79 34.13 5.71
CA GLU A 167 1.07 34.24 4.27
C GLU A 167 2.37 34.97 4.00
N SER A 168 2.85 35.76 4.96
CA SER A 168 4.15 36.47 4.87
C SER A 168 5.36 35.60 5.17
N LEU A 169 5.17 34.38 5.70
CA LEU A 169 6.28 33.45 5.95
C LEU A 169 6.83 32.89 4.65
N ALA A 170 8.12 33.05 4.43
CA ALA A 170 8.78 32.64 3.18
C ALA A 170 8.64 31.17 2.84
N ASP A 171 8.49 30.29 3.86
CA ASP A 171 8.42 28.85 3.69
C ASP A 171 6.97 28.30 3.65
N VAL A 172 5.95 29.16 3.76
CA VAL A 172 4.52 28.81 3.64
C VAL A 172 4.10 28.90 2.18
N ALA A 173 3.47 27.84 1.67
CA ALA A 173 2.95 27.78 0.31
C ALA A 173 1.49 28.20 0.22
N GLY A 174 0.74 28.11 1.33
CA GLY A 174 -0.67 28.48 1.39
C GLY A 174 -1.35 27.99 2.66
N ILE A 175 -2.62 28.37 2.81
CA ILE A 175 -3.45 27.97 3.94
C ILE A 175 -4.76 27.43 3.37
N GLU A 176 -5.15 26.26 3.83
CA GLU A 176 -6.44 25.64 3.53
C GLU A 176 -7.25 25.58 4.83
N VAL A 177 -8.47 26.13 4.79
CA VAL A 177 -9.45 25.99 5.89
C VAL A 177 -10.42 24.90 5.49
N ASP A 178 -10.73 23.99 6.39
CA ASP A 178 -11.70 22.94 6.12
C ASP A 178 -13.09 23.57 5.89
N ALA A 179 -13.76 23.17 4.80
CA ALA A 179 -15.04 23.72 4.40
C ALA A 179 -16.18 23.32 5.35
N GLU A 180 -16.05 22.14 6.01
CA GLU A 180 -17.06 21.59 6.93
C GLU A 180 -16.75 21.95 8.39
N ASP A 181 -15.47 22.09 8.74
CA ASP A 181 -15.00 22.45 10.09
C ASP A 181 -14.05 23.66 10.04
N ARG A 182 -14.63 24.86 10.14
CA ARG A 182 -13.87 26.13 10.15
C ARG A 182 -12.87 26.27 11.31
N LEU A 183 -12.88 25.34 12.27
CA LEU A 183 -11.90 25.29 13.36
C LEU A 183 -10.66 24.48 12.95
N SER A 184 -10.70 23.79 11.83
CA SER A 184 -9.60 23.00 11.29
C SER A 184 -8.96 23.71 10.12
N LEU A 185 -7.66 23.99 10.25
CA LEU A 185 -6.87 24.61 9.18
C LEU A 185 -5.60 23.82 8.91
N ARG A 186 -5.15 23.88 7.68
CA ARG A 186 -3.91 23.26 7.22
C ARG A 186 -3.02 24.32 6.59
N ILE A 187 -1.83 24.49 7.15
CA ILE A 187 -0.83 25.42 6.67
C ILE A 187 0.15 24.61 5.84
N LEU A 188 0.23 24.90 4.54
CA LEU A 188 1.04 24.16 3.58
C LEU A 188 2.47 24.67 3.59
N ALA A 189 3.43 23.76 3.64
CA ALA A 189 4.85 24.09 3.51
C ALA A 189 5.27 24.14 2.04
N GLN A 190 6.26 24.97 1.73
CA GLN A 190 6.98 24.85 0.45
C GLN A 190 7.75 23.54 0.39
N ALA A 191 7.95 23.02 -0.84
CA ALA A 191 8.62 21.75 -1.07
C ALA A 191 9.99 21.68 -0.34
N GLY A 192 10.18 20.62 0.45
CA GLY A 192 11.40 20.39 1.21
C GLY A 192 11.58 21.27 2.45
N LYS A 193 10.59 22.08 2.82
CA LYS A 193 10.64 22.95 4.00
C LYS A 193 9.82 22.38 5.16
N SER A 194 10.25 22.69 6.39
CA SER A 194 9.51 22.41 7.61
C SER A 194 9.11 23.72 8.27
N ILE A 195 7.81 23.92 8.47
CA ILE A 195 7.24 25.17 8.98
C ILE A 195 6.74 25.07 10.41
N TYR A 196 6.78 23.86 11.02
CA TYR A 196 6.18 23.63 12.34
C TYR A 196 6.68 24.63 13.41
N SER A 197 7.99 24.82 13.51
CA SER A 197 8.58 25.71 14.51
C SER A 197 8.16 27.16 14.32
N GLN A 198 8.04 27.61 13.06
CA GLN A 198 7.62 28.96 12.71
C GLN A 198 6.15 29.19 13.06
N VAL A 199 5.29 28.21 12.68
CA VAL A 199 3.85 28.25 13.00
C VAL A 199 3.63 28.19 14.51
N ALA A 200 4.34 27.32 15.24
CA ALA A 200 4.24 27.21 16.69
C ALA A 200 4.63 28.52 17.41
N LYS A 201 5.67 29.18 16.93
CA LYS A 201 6.10 30.47 17.48
C LYS A 201 5.05 31.55 17.29
N ILE A 202 4.50 31.70 16.08
CA ILE A 202 3.43 32.67 15.78
C ILE A 202 2.18 32.37 16.61
N ALA A 203 1.80 31.10 16.68
CA ALA A 203 0.64 30.66 17.44
C ALA A 203 0.76 31.03 18.93
N GLN A 204 1.97 30.88 19.49
CA GLN A 204 2.25 31.28 20.87
C GLN A 204 2.25 32.81 21.04
N GLU A 205 2.91 33.56 20.14
CA GLU A 205 2.99 35.02 20.19
C GLU A 205 1.61 35.69 20.06
N GLN A 206 0.72 35.09 19.25
CA GLN A 206 -0.62 35.61 19.01
C GLN A 206 -1.70 34.96 19.88
N ASN A 207 -1.31 34.08 20.83
CA ASN A 207 -2.22 33.37 21.73
C ASN A 207 -3.35 32.63 21.00
N TRP A 208 -3.01 31.85 19.97
CA TRP A 208 -4.00 31.09 19.23
C TRP A 208 -4.74 30.09 20.13
N PRO A 209 -6.05 29.95 20.01
CA PRO A 209 -6.84 29.01 20.80
C PRO A 209 -6.70 27.59 20.23
N ILE A 210 -5.52 26.98 20.35
CA ILE A 210 -5.18 25.67 19.78
C ILE A 210 -5.71 24.53 20.65
N ALA A 211 -6.47 23.62 20.07
CA ALA A 211 -6.81 22.33 20.64
C ALA A 211 -5.74 21.27 20.31
N GLU A 212 -5.27 21.26 19.06
CA GLU A 212 -4.30 20.30 18.55
C GLU A 212 -3.47 20.93 17.44
N MET A 213 -2.18 20.56 17.37
CA MET A 213 -1.30 20.94 16.28
C MET A 213 -0.38 19.76 15.92
N THR A 214 -0.45 19.30 14.65
CA THR A 214 0.30 18.14 14.15
C THR A 214 0.96 18.43 12.82
N VAL A 215 2.02 17.67 12.51
CA VAL A 215 2.68 17.72 11.20
C VAL A 215 2.17 16.59 10.31
N ALA A 216 1.71 16.92 9.12
CA ALA A 216 1.31 15.94 8.13
C ALA A 216 2.54 15.31 7.45
N ARG A 217 2.50 13.98 7.29
CA ARG A 217 3.59 13.25 6.59
C ARG A 217 3.46 13.25 5.08
N GLY A 218 2.32 13.64 4.55
CA GLY A 218 1.92 13.39 3.16
C GLY A 218 1.34 11.98 3.03
N GLN A 219 0.56 11.76 2.00
CA GLN A 219 -0.09 10.46 1.73
C GLN A 219 0.05 10.12 0.25
N LEU A 220 0.22 8.84 -0.07
CA LEU A 220 0.27 8.38 -1.47
C LEU A 220 -1.03 8.68 -2.23
N GLU A 221 -2.19 8.71 -1.54
CA GLU A 221 -3.47 9.10 -2.11
C GLU A 221 -3.44 10.52 -2.69
N ASP A 222 -2.80 11.45 -2.00
CA ASP A 222 -2.68 12.83 -2.45
C ASP A 222 -1.80 12.92 -3.69
N VAL A 223 -0.68 12.20 -3.68
CA VAL A 223 0.24 12.09 -4.81
C VAL A 223 -0.48 11.48 -6.00
N PHE A 224 -1.18 10.36 -5.79
CA PHE A 224 -1.93 9.68 -6.84
C PHE A 224 -2.98 10.61 -7.48
N LYS A 225 -3.79 11.30 -6.67
CA LYS A 225 -4.78 12.28 -7.13
C LYS A 225 -4.12 13.41 -7.93
N GLN A 226 -2.99 13.93 -7.44
CA GLN A 226 -2.28 15.04 -8.10
C GLN A 226 -1.72 14.65 -9.47
N VAL A 227 -1.05 13.49 -9.57
CA VAL A 227 -0.41 13.06 -10.82
C VAL A 227 -1.42 12.55 -11.85
N THR A 228 -2.55 11.97 -11.40
CA THR A 228 -3.61 11.49 -12.29
C THR A 228 -4.51 12.64 -12.79
N ALA A 229 -4.82 13.65 -11.95
CA ALA A 229 -5.58 14.83 -12.36
C ALA A 229 -4.81 15.72 -13.35
N GLY A 230 -3.49 15.81 -13.23
CA GLY A 230 -2.62 16.55 -14.16
C GLY A 230 -2.58 15.96 -15.57
N GLY A 231 -2.82 14.64 -15.71
CA GLY A 231 -2.90 13.96 -17.00
C GLY A 231 -4.18 14.25 -17.80
N ALA A 232 -5.27 14.65 -17.14
CA ALA A 232 -6.54 14.96 -17.79
C ALA A 232 -6.60 16.34 -18.48
N ARG A 233 -5.63 17.23 -18.22
CA ARG A 233 -5.59 18.60 -18.79
C ARG A 233 -4.71 18.76 -20.03
N ARG A 234 -4.14 17.68 -20.56
CA ARG A 234 -3.24 17.71 -21.74
C ARG A 234 -3.69 16.73 -22.85
N GLY A 235 -4.97 16.47 -22.97
CA GLY A 235 -5.58 15.74 -24.08
C GLY A 235 -6.44 16.67 -24.94
#